data_b139f4b3ad37e067de84ac0c43b4ec05
#
_entry.id   b139f4b3ad37e067de84ac0c43b4ec05
#
_cell.length_a   1.000
_cell.length_b   1.000
_cell.length_c   1.000
_cell.angle_alpha   90.00
_cell.angle_beta   90.00
_cell.angle_gamma   90.00
#
_symmetry.space_group_name_H-M   'P 1'
#
loop_
_entity.id
_entity.type
_entity.pdbx_description
1 polymer ?
#
loop_
_entity_poly.entity_id
_entity_poly.type
_entity_poly.pdbx_seq_one_letter_code
_entity_poly.pdbx_strand_id
1 'polypeptide(L)'
;AIISLMLLVSCKKNTESVDVCIYGGTSAGVIAAYTASMEGKTVLLVEPGRHLGGMTSGGLGYTDIGNKFVVTGLARDFYRRIGNHYGKFEQWIFEPSVAENIFKDYVERGNVEVLYSHRLNEVKKDGARISEIVVENSENPSPKTNKQIRAKVFIDCSYEGDLMAHAGVSYTVGREDNSVYGETYNGVQMMRGHQFWDPIDPYVVPGDSTSGLIWGVSHDVLQPIGTGDKKIQAYNFRVCLTDDPNNMIPITRPDN
;
A
#
# COMPACT_ATOMS: atom_id res chain seq x y z
N ALA A 1 -52.35 37.16 -7.53
CA ALA A 1 -51.43 36.16 -8.19
C ALA A 1 -50.20 35.98 -7.30
N ILE A 2 -50.11 34.87 -6.61
CA ILE A 2 -48.99 34.48 -5.77
C ILE A 2 -48.08 33.60 -6.65
N ILE A 3 -46.91 34.15 -7.06
CA ILE A 3 -45.88 33.40 -7.79
C ILE A 3 -45.09 32.62 -6.73
N SER A 4 -45.35 31.30 -6.65
CA SER A 4 -44.57 30.37 -5.83
C SER A 4 -43.23 30.12 -6.53
N LEU A 5 -42.14 30.71 -5.98
CA LEU A 5 -40.78 30.49 -6.42
C LEU A 5 -40.31 29.13 -5.88
N MET A 6 -40.41 28.10 -6.69
CA MET A 6 -39.79 26.80 -6.39
C MET A 6 -38.26 26.94 -6.44
N LEU A 7 -37.63 27.05 -5.27
CA LEU A 7 -36.18 26.84 -5.13
C LEU A 7 -35.83 25.39 -5.44
N LEU A 8 -35.36 25.15 -6.64
CA LEU A 8 -34.70 23.88 -6.99
C LEU A 8 -33.39 23.83 -6.20
N VAL A 9 -33.41 23.22 -5.03
CA VAL A 9 -32.21 22.80 -4.34
C VAL A 9 -31.56 21.71 -5.20
N SER A 10 -30.65 22.12 -6.07
CA SER A 10 -29.76 21.20 -6.77
C SER A 10 -28.86 20.55 -5.72
N CYS A 11 -29.21 19.36 -5.32
CA CYS A 11 -28.33 18.49 -4.55
C CYS A 11 -27.12 18.22 -5.47
N LYS A 12 -26.02 18.96 -5.33
CA LYS A 12 -24.76 18.66 -5.99
C LYS A 12 -24.39 17.24 -5.55
N LYS A 13 -24.68 16.25 -6.38
CA LYS A 13 -24.08 14.92 -6.21
C LYS A 13 -22.58 15.11 -6.18
N ASN A 14 -21.95 14.65 -5.10
CA ASN A 14 -20.50 14.66 -4.91
C ASN A 14 -19.86 13.61 -5.82
N THR A 15 -20.03 13.76 -7.14
CA THR A 15 -19.55 12.81 -8.14
C THR A 15 -18.43 13.49 -8.93
N GLU A 16 -17.24 12.96 -8.81
CA GLU A 16 -16.07 13.34 -9.59
C GLU A 16 -15.98 12.47 -10.84
N SER A 17 -15.52 13.02 -11.96
CA SER A 17 -15.35 12.28 -13.21
C SER A 17 -14.00 12.60 -13.83
N VAL A 18 -13.19 11.56 -14.04
CA VAL A 18 -11.82 11.65 -14.57
C VAL A 18 -11.59 10.62 -15.69
N ASP A 19 -10.48 10.76 -16.41
CA ASP A 19 -10.08 9.74 -17.38
C ASP A 19 -9.55 8.49 -16.66
N VAL A 20 -8.72 8.68 -15.64
CA VAL A 20 -8.08 7.59 -14.88
C VAL A 20 -8.25 7.82 -13.38
N CYS A 21 -8.82 6.84 -12.71
CA CYS A 21 -8.85 6.78 -11.25
C CYS A 21 -7.89 5.69 -10.77
N ILE A 22 -6.97 6.05 -9.89
CA ILE A 22 -5.98 5.14 -9.33
C ILE A 22 -6.27 4.98 -7.84
N TYR A 23 -6.40 3.74 -7.40
CA TYR A 23 -6.63 3.42 -5.99
C TYR A 23 -5.36 2.86 -5.36
N GLY A 24 -4.88 3.52 -4.29
CA GLY A 24 -3.66 3.26 -3.57
C GLY A 24 -2.52 4.22 -3.98
N GLY A 25 -2.18 5.14 -3.08
CA GLY A 25 -1.07 6.10 -3.22
C GLY A 25 0.30 5.49 -2.96
N THR A 26 0.48 4.22 -3.28
CA THR A 26 1.76 3.51 -3.22
C THR A 26 2.76 4.09 -4.22
N SER A 27 4.00 3.64 -4.20
CA SER A 27 4.99 4.05 -5.23
C SER A 27 4.50 3.75 -6.65
N ALA A 28 3.82 2.61 -6.84
CA ALA A 28 3.22 2.24 -8.12
C ALA A 28 2.08 3.21 -8.50
N GLY A 29 1.20 3.54 -7.55
CA GLY A 29 0.07 4.43 -7.78
C GLY A 29 0.49 5.86 -8.11
N VAL A 30 1.49 6.39 -7.41
CA VAL A 30 2.04 7.73 -7.70
C VAL A 30 2.64 7.78 -9.10
N ILE A 31 3.44 6.79 -9.48
CA ILE A 31 4.08 6.75 -10.79
C ILE A 31 3.05 6.53 -11.92
N ALA A 32 2.03 5.68 -11.70
CA ALA A 32 0.94 5.51 -12.63
C ALA A 32 0.16 6.82 -12.83
N ALA A 33 -0.13 7.54 -11.74
CA ALA A 33 -0.82 8.82 -11.79
C ALA A 33 -0.01 9.89 -12.52
N TYR A 34 1.26 10.02 -12.19
CA TYR A 34 2.18 10.93 -12.88
C TYR A 34 2.25 10.64 -14.38
N THR A 35 2.44 9.36 -14.74
CA THR A 35 2.57 8.97 -16.15
C THR A 35 1.28 9.25 -16.93
N ALA A 36 0.11 8.88 -16.39
CA ALA A 36 -1.16 9.13 -17.02
C ALA A 36 -1.42 10.64 -17.22
N SER A 37 -1.05 11.45 -16.23
CA SER A 37 -1.16 12.91 -16.34
C SER A 37 -0.23 13.48 -17.41
N MET A 38 1.03 13.00 -17.49
CA MET A 38 1.97 13.44 -18.54
C MET A 38 1.50 13.06 -19.96
N GLU A 39 0.64 12.05 -20.08
CA GLU A 39 -0.06 11.68 -21.32
C GLU A 39 -1.36 12.50 -21.54
N GLY A 40 -1.56 13.59 -20.80
CA GLY A 40 -2.67 14.52 -20.95
C GLY A 40 -4.02 13.99 -20.45
N LYS A 41 -4.03 13.01 -19.55
CA LYS A 41 -5.26 12.51 -18.93
C LYS A 41 -5.59 13.28 -17.66
N THR A 42 -6.89 13.43 -17.39
CA THR A 42 -7.36 13.84 -16.06
C THR A 42 -7.25 12.67 -15.11
N VAL A 43 -6.59 12.86 -13.98
CA VAL A 43 -6.24 11.78 -13.04
C VAL A 43 -6.67 12.13 -11.63
N LEU A 44 -7.28 11.16 -10.94
CA LEU A 44 -7.51 11.20 -9.51
C LEU A 44 -6.78 10.03 -8.86
N LEU A 45 -5.92 10.31 -7.89
CA LEU A 45 -5.26 9.33 -7.03
C LEU A 45 -5.98 9.28 -5.69
N VAL A 46 -6.51 8.13 -5.33
CA VAL A 46 -7.19 7.89 -4.04
C VAL A 46 -6.24 7.15 -3.11
N GLU A 47 -6.00 7.73 -1.94
CA GLU A 47 -5.11 7.16 -0.92
C GLU A 47 -5.86 6.96 0.40
N PRO A 48 -5.94 5.72 0.91
CA PRO A 48 -6.59 5.42 2.19
C PRO A 48 -5.97 6.10 3.41
N GLY A 49 -4.67 6.36 3.36
CA GLY A 49 -3.90 7.04 4.40
C GLY A 49 -3.67 8.51 4.14
N ARG A 50 -2.62 9.04 4.79
CA ARG A 50 -2.20 10.45 4.70
C ARG A 50 -0.88 10.63 3.97
N HIS A 51 -0.25 9.54 3.53
CA HIS A 51 1.11 9.52 3.00
C HIS A 51 1.17 8.89 1.63
N LEU A 52 2.09 9.34 0.79
CA LEU A 52 2.35 8.79 -0.53
C LEU A 52 3.62 7.94 -0.55
N GLY A 53 3.65 6.95 -1.43
CA GLY A 53 4.81 6.09 -1.65
C GLY A 53 4.72 4.72 -0.96
N GLY A 54 3.69 4.49 -0.15
CA GLY A 54 3.43 3.21 0.51
C GLY A 54 4.63 2.72 1.32
N MET A 55 5.03 1.47 1.16
CA MET A 55 6.17 0.90 1.91
C MET A 55 7.50 1.61 1.64
N THR A 56 7.70 2.18 0.47
CA THR A 56 8.94 2.89 0.12
C THR A 56 9.15 4.13 1.01
N SER A 57 8.09 4.85 1.34
CA SER A 57 8.11 5.99 2.25
C SER A 57 7.67 5.64 3.68
N GLY A 58 7.20 4.42 3.90
CA GLY A 58 6.68 3.93 5.18
C GLY A 58 7.67 3.13 6.02
N GLY A 59 8.99 3.19 5.71
CA GLY A 59 10.04 2.56 6.52
C GLY A 59 10.92 1.55 5.79
N LEU A 60 10.63 1.14 4.56
CA LEU A 60 11.50 0.28 3.76
C LEU A 60 12.52 1.09 2.95
N GLY A 61 13.23 2.00 3.62
CA GLY A 61 14.24 2.86 3.00
C GLY A 61 15.58 2.18 2.72
N TYR A 62 15.77 0.93 3.11
CA TYR A 62 16.92 0.12 2.73
C TYR A 62 16.52 -0.75 1.54
N THR A 63 16.96 -0.36 0.34
CA THR A 63 16.58 -1.07 -0.89
C THR A 63 17.35 -2.38 -1.02
N ASP A 64 16.63 -3.49 -1.10
CA ASP A 64 17.19 -4.78 -1.46
C ASP A 64 17.58 -4.76 -2.94
N ILE A 65 18.87 -4.59 -3.21
CA ILE A 65 19.37 -4.41 -4.56
C ILE A 65 20.38 -5.47 -4.93
N GLY A 66 20.08 -6.22 -5.98
CA GLY A 66 21.03 -7.09 -6.65
C GLY A 66 21.77 -6.33 -7.76
N ASN A 67 21.32 -6.49 -9.00
CA ASN A 67 21.88 -5.76 -10.13
C ASN A 67 21.14 -4.42 -10.35
N LYS A 68 21.67 -3.34 -9.81
CA LYS A 68 21.08 -2.00 -9.96
C LYS A 68 21.00 -1.48 -11.40
N PHE A 69 21.78 -2.04 -12.31
CA PHE A 69 21.83 -1.60 -13.70
C PHE A 69 20.58 -2.00 -14.51
N VAL A 70 19.79 -2.96 -14.02
CA VAL A 70 18.52 -3.33 -14.63
C VAL A 70 17.36 -2.39 -14.24
N VAL A 71 17.55 -1.57 -13.21
CA VAL A 71 16.56 -0.55 -12.81
C VAL A 71 16.66 0.62 -13.79
N THR A 72 15.57 0.92 -14.50
CA THR A 72 15.51 1.93 -15.56
C THR A 72 14.31 2.86 -15.41
N GLY A 73 14.15 3.83 -16.33
CA GLY A 73 12.98 4.70 -16.40
C GLY A 73 12.75 5.53 -15.13
N LEU A 74 11.49 5.71 -14.76
CA LEU A 74 11.10 6.51 -13.60
C LEU A 74 11.57 5.93 -12.28
N ALA A 75 11.71 4.60 -12.17
CA ALA A 75 12.31 3.99 -10.99
C ALA A 75 13.78 4.45 -10.80
N ARG A 76 14.56 4.51 -11.89
CA ARG A 76 15.93 5.04 -11.84
C ARG A 76 15.98 6.53 -11.52
N ASP A 77 15.04 7.30 -12.09
CA ASP A 77 14.90 8.73 -11.80
C ASP A 77 14.62 8.96 -10.31
N PHE A 78 13.77 8.14 -9.69
CA PHE A 78 13.52 8.21 -8.24
C PHE A 78 14.81 8.07 -7.43
N TYR A 79 15.62 7.04 -7.67
CA TYR A 79 16.87 6.86 -6.93
C TYR A 79 17.92 7.95 -7.22
N ARG A 80 17.88 8.58 -8.40
CA ARG A 80 18.70 9.75 -8.71
C ARG A 80 18.26 11.00 -7.96
N ARG A 81 16.95 11.20 -7.81
CA ARG A 81 16.40 12.29 -6.99
C ARG A 81 16.72 12.10 -5.51
N ILE A 82 16.64 10.87 -5.01
CA ILE A 82 17.15 10.52 -3.68
C ILE A 82 18.64 10.88 -3.59
N GLY A 83 19.43 10.47 -4.57
CA GLY A 83 20.87 10.79 -4.63
C GLY A 83 21.14 12.29 -4.56
N ASN A 84 20.41 13.08 -5.31
CA ASN A 84 20.55 14.55 -5.31
C ASN A 84 20.32 15.15 -3.91
N HIS A 85 19.35 14.65 -3.16
CA HIS A 85 19.13 15.08 -1.78
C HIS A 85 20.36 14.86 -0.89
N TYR A 86 21.05 13.73 -1.05
CA TYR A 86 22.24 13.38 -0.28
C TYR A 86 23.57 13.81 -0.95
N GLY A 87 23.54 14.65 -1.98
CA GLY A 87 24.75 15.08 -2.70
C GLY A 87 25.46 13.96 -3.47
N LYS A 88 24.71 12.93 -3.90
CA LYS A 88 25.23 11.76 -4.64
C LYS A 88 24.52 11.62 -5.99
N PHE A 89 25.15 10.92 -6.91
CA PHE A 89 24.55 10.63 -8.22
C PHE A 89 23.32 9.74 -8.11
N GLU A 90 23.35 8.74 -7.24
CA GLU A 90 22.25 7.84 -6.89
C GLU A 90 22.38 7.42 -5.43
N GLN A 91 21.26 7.21 -4.75
CA GLN A 91 21.24 6.69 -3.38
C GLN A 91 20.11 5.67 -3.24
N TRP A 92 20.43 4.53 -2.61
CA TRP A 92 19.57 3.35 -2.49
C TRP A 92 19.16 3.03 -1.06
N ILE A 93 19.68 3.79 -0.12
CA ILE A 93 19.32 3.78 1.30
C ILE A 93 18.95 5.21 1.65
N PHE A 94 17.77 5.41 2.20
CA PHE A 94 17.22 6.75 2.37
C PHE A 94 16.18 6.82 3.49
N GLU A 95 15.93 8.04 3.94
CA GLU A 95 14.91 8.34 4.92
C GLU A 95 13.50 8.32 4.31
N PRO A 96 12.48 7.85 5.08
CA PRO A 96 11.10 7.82 4.63
C PRO A 96 10.58 9.18 4.15
N SER A 97 10.87 10.26 4.89
CA SER A 97 10.46 11.62 4.56
C SER A 97 11.03 12.13 3.23
N VAL A 98 12.28 11.76 2.92
CA VAL A 98 12.91 12.12 1.64
C VAL A 98 12.21 11.42 0.49
N ALA A 99 11.89 10.13 0.64
CA ALA A 99 11.15 9.38 -0.35
C ALA A 99 9.74 9.96 -0.57
N GLU A 100 9.01 10.25 0.51
CA GLU A 100 7.67 10.84 0.42
C GLU A 100 7.67 12.18 -0.30
N ASN A 101 8.64 13.05 0.00
CA ASN A 101 8.75 14.35 -0.66
C ASN A 101 8.98 14.22 -2.17
N ILE A 102 9.74 13.22 -2.60
CA ILE A 102 9.92 12.93 -4.03
C ILE A 102 8.62 12.44 -4.67
N PHE A 103 7.84 11.59 -4.00
CA PHE A 103 6.53 11.19 -4.49
C PHE A 103 5.55 12.35 -4.57
N LYS A 104 5.56 13.26 -3.61
CA LYS A 104 4.79 14.52 -3.66
C LYS A 104 5.21 15.41 -4.83
N ASP A 105 6.51 15.51 -5.12
CA ASP A 105 7.01 16.25 -6.30
C ASP A 105 6.51 15.66 -7.63
N TYR A 106 6.44 14.31 -7.77
CA TYR A 106 5.83 13.70 -8.95
C TYR A 106 4.36 14.09 -9.11
N VAL A 107 3.59 14.02 -8.03
CA VAL A 107 2.17 14.39 -8.02
C VAL A 107 1.98 15.86 -8.39
N GLU A 108 2.76 16.75 -7.80
CA GLU A 108 2.71 18.19 -8.06
C GLU A 108 3.08 18.51 -9.52
N ARG A 109 4.17 17.96 -10.02
CA ARG A 109 4.61 18.15 -11.42
C ARG A 109 3.63 17.59 -12.44
N GLY A 110 2.94 16.51 -12.10
CA GLY A 110 1.87 15.95 -12.91
C GLY A 110 0.55 16.72 -12.77
N ASN A 111 0.44 17.68 -11.87
CA ASN A 111 -0.82 18.32 -11.51
C ASN A 111 -1.93 17.28 -11.22
N VAL A 112 -1.57 16.22 -10.49
CA VAL A 112 -2.47 15.12 -10.13
C VAL A 112 -3.25 15.52 -8.89
N GLU A 113 -4.57 15.38 -8.94
CA GLU A 113 -5.41 15.51 -7.75
C GLU A 113 -5.27 14.27 -6.87
N VAL A 114 -5.04 14.47 -5.56
CA VAL A 114 -4.93 13.39 -4.57
C VAL A 114 -6.04 13.51 -3.54
N LEU A 115 -6.80 12.44 -3.40
CA LEU A 115 -7.83 12.29 -2.39
C LEU A 115 -7.29 11.43 -1.24
N TYR A 116 -6.73 12.09 -0.22
CA TYR A 116 -6.22 11.44 0.98
C TYR A 116 -7.31 11.00 1.94
N SER A 117 -6.98 10.09 2.84
CA SER A 117 -7.85 9.57 3.91
C SER A 117 -9.19 9.06 3.37
N HIS A 118 -9.17 8.43 2.19
CA HIS A 118 -10.36 7.81 1.60
C HIS A 118 -10.07 6.39 1.16
N ARG A 119 -10.85 5.46 1.70
CA ARG A 119 -10.77 4.03 1.33
C ARG A 119 -11.97 3.58 0.52
N LEU A 120 -11.78 2.51 -0.25
CA LEU A 120 -12.82 1.92 -1.06
C LEU A 120 -13.94 1.37 -0.17
N ASN A 121 -15.18 1.69 -0.52
CA ASN A 121 -16.38 1.20 0.12
C ASN A 121 -17.20 0.30 -0.82
N GLU A 122 -17.36 0.72 -2.09
CA GLU A 122 -18.20 0.00 -3.06
C GLU A 122 -17.64 0.16 -4.47
N VAL A 123 -17.80 -0.88 -5.30
CA VAL A 123 -17.53 -0.86 -6.73
C VAL A 123 -18.83 -1.10 -7.50
N LYS A 124 -19.18 -0.21 -8.43
CA LYS A 124 -20.30 -0.37 -9.34
C LYS A 124 -19.81 -0.75 -10.71
N LYS A 125 -20.47 -1.76 -11.29
CA LYS A 125 -20.11 -2.30 -12.61
C LYS A 125 -21.31 -2.24 -13.57
N ASP A 126 -20.96 -2.11 -14.84
CA ASP A 126 -21.86 -2.37 -15.96
C ASP A 126 -21.27 -3.53 -16.75
N GLY A 127 -21.82 -4.72 -16.56
CA GLY A 127 -21.23 -5.96 -17.05
C GLY A 127 -19.83 -6.20 -16.45
N ALA A 128 -18.83 -6.34 -17.31
CA ALA A 128 -17.44 -6.51 -16.89
C ALA A 128 -16.71 -5.19 -16.58
N ARG A 129 -17.30 -4.03 -16.92
CA ARG A 129 -16.67 -2.73 -16.77
C ARG A 129 -17.01 -2.11 -15.42
N ILE A 130 -16.00 -1.61 -14.71
CA ILE A 130 -16.20 -0.73 -13.56
C ILE A 130 -16.68 0.63 -14.09
N SER A 131 -17.83 1.09 -13.63
CA SER A 131 -18.43 2.37 -14.02
C SER A 131 -18.21 3.47 -12.97
N GLU A 132 -18.17 3.09 -11.70
CA GLU A 132 -18.04 4.01 -10.56
C GLU A 132 -17.48 3.27 -9.36
N ILE A 133 -16.70 3.97 -8.56
CA ILE A 133 -16.37 3.53 -7.19
C ILE A 133 -16.97 4.50 -6.18
N VAL A 134 -17.29 3.99 -5.00
CA VAL A 134 -17.66 4.80 -3.85
C VAL A 134 -16.55 4.68 -2.83
N VAL A 135 -16.05 5.81 -2.36
CA VAL A 135 -15.04 5.86 -1.32
C VAL A 135 -15.59 6.58 -0.08
N GLU A 136 -15.16 6.13 1.08
CA GLU A 136 -15.52 6.71 2.38
C GLU A 136 -14.28 7.31 3.05
N ASN A 137 -14.50 8.28 3.94
CA ASN A 137 -13.40 8.80 4.74
C ASN A 137 -12.87 7.72 5.68
N SER A 138 -11.56 7.44 5.64
CA SER A 138 -10.93 6.36 6.42
C SER A 138 -10.90 6.64 7.91
N GLU A 139 -10.86 7.90 8.31
CA GLU A 139 -10.73 8.33 9.71
C GLU A 139 -12.09 8.47 10.38
N ASN A 140 -13.08 8.99 9.63
CA ASN A 140 -14.43 9.23 10.11
C ASN A 140 -15.45 8.70 9.09
N PRO A 141 -15.64 7.39 8.99
CA PRO A 141 -16.56 6.79 8.02
C PRO A 141 -17.99 7.27 8.24
N SER A 142 -18.61 7.78 7.19
CA SER A 142 -20.00 8.18 7.21
C SER A 142 -20.62 8.13 5.81
N PRO A 143 -21.74 7.46 5.61
CA PRO A 143 -22.41 7.41 4.31
C PRO A 143 -22.75 8.79 3.73
N LYS A 144 -22.89 9.82 4.59
CA LYS A 144 -23.19 11.20 4.18
C LYS A 144 -22.00 11.89 3.51
N THR A 145 -20.78 11.44 3.80
CA THR A 145 -19.54 12.04 3.30
C THR A 145 -18.90 11.19 2.21
N ASN A 146 -19.51 10.07 1.84
CA ASN A 146 -19.01 9.22 0.78
C ASN A 146 -18.95 9.99 -0.55
N LYS A 147 -17.85 9.78 -1.28
CA LYS A 147 -17.66 10.35 -2.61
C LYS A 147 -17.86 9.27 -3.68
N GLN A 148 -18.48 9.67 -4.78
CA GLN A 148 -18.67 8.83 -5.96
C GLN A 148 -17.67 9.29 -7.03
N ILE A 149 -16.88 8.34 -7.54
CA ILE A 149 -15.84 8.61 -8.53
C ILE A 149 -16.13 7.78 -9.77
N ARG A 150 -16.27 8.45 -10.91
CA ARG A 150 -16.41 7.83 -12.21
C ARG A 150 -15.11 8.02 -12.99
N ALA A 151 -14.69 6.96 -13.68
CA ALA A 151 -13.54 7.04 -14.56
C ALA A 151 -13.72 6.17 -15.80
N LYS A 152 -12.97 6.49 -16.85
CA LYS A 152 -12.89 5.63 -18.04
C LYS A 152 -12.06 4.38 -17.76
N VAL A 153 -11.00 4.53 -16.91
CA VAL A 153 -10.09 3.47 -16.51
C VAL A 153 -9.89 3.55 -15.00
N PHE A 154 -9.89 2.40 -14.33
CA PHE A 154 -9.52 2.24 -12.93
C PHE A 154 -8.27 1.38 -12.82
N ILE A 155 -7.33 1.78 -11.99
CA ILE A 155 -6.08 1.07 -11.74
C ILE A 155 -5.99 0.78 -10.23
N ASP A 156 -5.85 -0.50 -9.87
CA ASP A 156 -5.59 -0.92 -8.50
C ASP A 156 -4.08 -0.93 -8.27
N CYS A 157 -3.62 -0.08 -7.36
CA CYS A 157 -2.25 0.01 -6.90
C CYS A 157 -2.15 -0.23 -5.38
N SER A 158 -3.22 -0.76 -4.76
CA SER A 158 -3.18 -1.19 -3.36
C SER A 158 -2.32 -2.45 -3.21
N TYR A 159 -1.83 -2.70 -1.99
CA TYR A 159 -1.04 -3.92 -1.73
C TYR A 159 -1.93 -5.17 -1.63
N GLU A 160 -3.15 -5.00 -1.15
CA GLU A 160 -4.09 -6.08 -0.90
C GLU A 160 -4.98 -6.40 -2.11
N GLY A 161 -4.99 -5.54 -3.14
CA GLY A 161 -5.86 -5.71 -4.31
C GLY A 161 -7.34 -5.42 -3.99
N ASP A 162 -7.61 -4.41 -3.16
CA ASP A 162 -8.96 -4.09 -2.69
C ASP A 162 -9.92 -3.81 -3.85
N LEU A 163 -9.51 -2.99 -4.80
CA LEU A 163 -10.33 -2.65 -5.96
C LEU A 163 -10.60 -3.88 -6.83
N MET A 164 -9.58 -4.71 -7.03
CA MET A 164 -9.68 -5.97 -7.76
C MET A 164 -10.70 -6.91 -7.10
N ALA A 165 -10.59 -7.09 -5.78
CA ALA A 165 -11.46 -7.96 -5.00
C ALA A 165 -12.91 -7.47 -5.02
N HIS A 166 -13.14 -6.17 -4.77
CA HIS A 166 -14.48 -5.56 -4.82
C HIS A 166 -15.08 -5.57 -6.25
N ALA A 167 -14.25 -5.56 -7.29
CA ALA A 167 -14.71 -5.71 -8.67
C ALA A 167 -15.10 -7.16 -9.02
N GLY A 168 -14.87 -8.12 -8.14
CA GLY A 168 -15.18 -9.53 -8.36
C GLY A 168 -14.24 -10.21 -9.35
N VAL A 169 -13.00 -9.73 -9.46
CA VAL A 169 -11.94 -10.42 -10.21
C VAL A 169 -11.50 -11.63 -9.40
N SER A 170 -11.24 -12.75 -10.04
CA SER A 170 -10.75 -13.96 -9.38
C SER A 170 -9.35 -13.74 -8.82
N TYR A 171 -9.12 -14.17 -7.59
CA TYR A 171 -7.81 -14.10 -6.94
C TYR A 171 -7.63 -15.25 -5.96
N THR A 172 -6.39 -15.47 -5.53
CA THR A 172 -6.02 -16.45 -4.50
C THR A 172 -5.40 -15.74 -3.31
N VAL A 173 -5.51 -16.36 -2.13
CA VAL A 173 -4.91 -15.88 -0.90
C VAL A 173 -4.12 -17.03 -0.27
N GLY A 174 -2.98 -16.70 0.34
CA GLY A 174 -2.12 -17.66 1.01
C GLY A 174 -0.99 -18.17 0.11
N ARG A 175 -0.46 -19.34 0.47
CA ARG A 175 0.65 -19.97 -0.25
C ARG A 175 0.13 -21.03 -1.19
N GLU A 176 0.54 -21.00 -2.45
CA GLU A 176 0.21 -22.05 -3.40
C GLU A 176 0.97 -23.35 -3.08
N ASP A 177 0.30 -24.48 -3.31
CA ASP A 177 0.94 -25.77 -3.29
C ASP A 177 1.90 -25.91 -4.48
N ASN A 178 3.08 -26.48 -4.26
CA ASN A 178 4.10 -26.58 -5.32
C ASN A 178 3.70 -27.49 -6.48
N SER A 179 2.70 -28.34 -6.31
CA SER A 179 2.17 -29.19 -7.39
C SER A 179 1.30 -28.43 -8.39
N VAL A 180 0.78 -27.22 -8.04
CA VAL A 180 -0.13 -26.47 -8.91
C VAL A 180 0.56 -26.08 -10.22
N TYR A 181 1.80 -25.60 -10.16
CA TYR A 181 2.60 -25.20 -11.33
C TYR A 181 3.93 -25.96 -11.43
N GLY A 182 4.15 -26.98 -10.61
CA GLY A 182 5.40 -27.74 -10.59
C GLY A 182 6.59 -26.94 -10.06
N GLU A 183 6.36 -25.97 -9.17
CA GLU A 183 7.40 -25.15 -8.57
C GLU A 183 8.00 -25.80 -7.33
N THR A 184 9.24 -25.43 -6.97
CA THR A 184 9.97 -26.06 -5.87
C THR A 184 9.87 -25.28 -4.56
N TYR A 185 9.79 -23.93 -4.62
CA TYR A 185 9.97 -23.06 -3.46
C TYR A 185 8.70 -22.32 -3.00
N ASN A 186 7.54 -22.70 -3.49
CA ASN A 186 6.25 -22.22 -3.00
C ASN A 186 5.68 -23.16 -1.92
N GLY A 187 4.54 -22.81 -1.34
CA GLY A 187 3.94 -23.53 -0.22
C GLY A 187 4.75 -23.42 1.08
N VAL A 188 4.64 -24.41 1.93
CA VAL A 188 5.41 -24.50 3.18
C VAL A 188 6.89 -24.71 2.86
N GLN A 189 7.76 -23.89 3.44
CA GLN A 189 9.20 -23.98 3.25
C GLN A 189 9.94 -23.86 4.58
N MET A 190 11.00 -24.64 4.73
CA MET A 190 11.94 -24.58 5.86
C MET A 190 13.35 -24.30 5.30
N MET A 191 13.58 -23.04 4.94
CA MET A 191 14.86 -22.64 4.36
C MET A 191 15.93 -22.52 5.44
N ARG A 192 17.09 -23.14 5.21
CA ARG A 192 18.26 -22.99 6.08
C ARG A 192 18.68 -21.51 6.11
N GLY A 193 18.95 -20.98 7.31
CA GLY A 193 19.33 -19.58 7.51
C GLY A 193 18.14 -18.63 7.69
N HIS A 194 16.89 -19.10 7.54
CA HIS A 194 15.67 -18.35 7.83
C HIS A 194 14.95 -18.85 9.06
N GLN A 195 15.65 -19.59 9.91
CA GLN A 195 15.18 -20.09 11.19
C GLN A 195 15.87 -19.34 12.32
N PHE A 196 15.35 -19.44 13.54
CA PHE A 196 16.04 -18.96 14.72
C PHE A 196 17.41 -19.64 14.87
N TRP A 197 18.41 -18.89 15.33
CA TRP A 197 19.79 -19.36 15.44
C TRP A 197 19.95 -20.49 16.45
N ASP A 198 19.24 -20.35 17.58
CA ASP A 198 19.23 -21.32 18.68
C ASP A 198 17.79 -21.76 18.97
N PRO A 199 17.61 -22.92 19.63
CA PRO A 199 16.29 -23.29 20.12
C PRO A 199 15.74 -22.20 21.03
N ILE A 200 14.68 -21.52 20.59
CA ILE A 200 13.96 -20.55 21.40
C ILE A 200 12.80 -21.29 22.05
N ASP A 201 12.72 -21.17 23.38
CA ASP A 201 11.61 -21.75 24.11
C ASP A 201 10.32 -20.98 23.74
N PRO A 202 9.29 -21.65 23.26
CA PRO A 202 8.07 -21.00 22.79
C PRO A 202 7.09 -20.67 23.93
N TYR A 203 7.39 -21.03 25.18
CA TYR A 203 6.48 -20.92 26.30
C TYR A 203 6.70 -19.61 27.07
N VAL A 204 5.61 -19.10 27.69
CA VAL A 204 5.65 -17.88 28.53
C VAL A 204 6.63 -18.05 29.67
N VAL A 205 6.63 -19.25 30.31
CA VAL A 205 7.65 -19.64 31.29
C VAL A 205 8.54 -20.69 30.63
N PRO A 206 9.83 -20.41 30.41
CA PRO A 206 10.74 -21.35 29.77
C PRO A 206 10.72 -22.73 30.41
N GLY A 207 10.56 -23.77 29.59
CA GLY A 207 10.49 -25.18 30.00
C GLY A 207 9.12 -25.62 30.51
N ASP A 208 8.15 -24.74 30.71
CA ASP A 208 6.81 -25.06 31.15
C ASP A 208 5.77 -24.96 30.05
N SER A 209 5.42 -26.07 29.42
CA SER A 209 4.41 -26.12 28.37
C SER A 209 2.99 -25.75 28.85
N THR A 210 2.74 -25.78 30.16
CA THR A 210 1.43 -25.42 30.74
C THR A 210 1.24 -23.92 30.86
N SER A 211 2.33 -23.14 30.77
CA SER A 211 2.29 -21.67 30.84
C SER A 211 1.72 -21.00 29.58
N GLY A 212 1.45 -21.77 28.51
CA GLY A 212 1.00 -21.26 27.23
C GLY A 212 2.13 -20.76 26.35
N LEU A 213 1.79 -20.46 25.08
CA LEU A 213 2.77 -19.95 24.11
C LEU A 213 2.95 -18.43 24.23
N ILE A 214 4.16 -17.95 23.96
CA ILE A 214 4.42 -16.52 23.82
C ILE A 214 3.63 -15.95 22.63
N TRP A 215 3.35 -14.65 22.68
CA TRP A 215 2.63 -13.97 21.62
C TRP A 215 3.30 -14.15 20.26
N GLY A 216 2.50 -14.46 19.25
CA GLY A 216 2.98 -14.67 17.89
C GLY A 216 3.39 -16.10 17.55
N VAL A 217 3.44 -17.01 18.54
CA VAL A 217 3.66 -18.43 18.31
C VAL A 217 2.32 -19.16 18.20
N SER A 218 2.16 -19.98 17.15
CA SER A 218 0.94 -20.76 16.88
C SER A 218 1.10 -22.21 17.38
N HIS A 219 -0.02 -22.83 17.77
CA HIS A 219 -0.12 -24.27 17.99
C HIS A 219 -0.17 -25.11 16.71
N ASP A 220 -0.16 -24.45 15.54
CA ASP A 220 -0.28 -25.13 14.27
C ASP A 220 0.88 -26.08 14.01
N VAL A 221 0.57 -27.26 13.51
CA VAL A 221 1.59 -28.23 13.09
C VAL A 221 2.11 -27.82 11.71
N LEU A 222 3.45 -27.81 11.58
CA LEU A 222 4.11 -27.57 10.30
C LEU A 222 3.70 -28.66 9.30
N GLN A 223 3.12 -28.25 8.18
CA GLN A 223 2.76 -29.16 7.10
C GLN A 223 3.99 -29.60 6.30
N PRO A 224 3.90 -30.66 5.50
CA PRO A 224 4.99 -31.08 4.61
C PRO A 224 5.47 -29.95 3.71
N ILE A 225 6.77 -29.99 3.36
CA ILE A 225 7.36 -29.00 2.44
C ILE A 225 6.60 -28.98 1.12
N GLY A 226 6.31 -27.79 0.61
CA GLY A 226 5.57 -27.58 -0.62
C GLY A 226 4.06 -27.54 -0.48
N THR A 227 3.49 -27.86 0.69
CA THR A 227 2.04 -27.82 0.91
C THR A 227 1.51 -26.40 0.85
N GLY A 228 0.45 -26.17 0.07
CA GLY A 228 -0.27 -24.92 0.01
C GLY A 228 -1.16 -24.71 1.23
N ASP A 229 -1.39 -23.46 1.61
CA ASP A 229 -2.33 -23.10 2.67
C ASP A 229 -2.91 -21.67 2.47
N LYS A 230 -3.74 -21.24 3.42
CA LYS A 230 -4.35 -19.90 3.42
C LYS A 230 -3.62 -18.89 4.32
N LYS A 231 -2.44 -19.26 4.81
CA LYS A 231 -1.64 -18.38 5.67
C LYS A 231 -0.99 -17.29 4.84
N ILE A 232 -0.93 -16.10 5.42
CA ILE A 232 -0.25 -14.93 4.88
C ILE A 232 1.04 -14.67 5.65
N GLN A 233 1.92 -13.86 5.08
CA GLN A 233 3.14 -13.45 5.76
C GLN A 233 2.81 -12.67 7.03
N ALA A 234 3.56 -12.91 8.11
CA ALA A 234 3.45 -12.13 9.33
C ALA A 234 3.85 -10.66 9.10
N TYR A 235 3.09 -9.76 9.69
CA TYR A 235 3.44 -8.34 9.68
C TYR A 235 4.59 -8.05 10.63
N ASN A 236 5.43 -7.07 10.25
CA ASN A 236 6.43 -6.51 11.14
C ASN A 236 6.40 -4.98 11.06
N PHE A 237 6.99 -4.33 12.07
CA PHE A 237 7.11 -2.88 12.09
C PHE A 237 8.56 -2.49 11.74
N ARG A 238 8.69 -1.45 10.92
CA ARG A 238 9.98 -0.87 10.56
C ARG A 238 10.01 0.58 10.99
N VAL A 239 11.08 0.94 11.69
CA VAL A 239 11.34 2.31 12.13
C VAL A 239 12.69 2.77 11.61
N CYS A 240 12.76 4.04 11.21
CA CYS A 240 14.01 4.67 10.84
C CYS A 240 14.63 5.27 12.10
N LEU A 241 15.85 4.85 12.44
CA LEU A 241 16.57 5.34 13.61
C LEU A 241 17.75 6.21 13.16
N THR A 242 18.09 7.19 13.97
CA THR A 242 19.26 8.05 13.79
C THR A 242 19.92 8.31 15.15
N ASP A 243 21.23 8.51 15.13
CA ASP A 243 22.04 8.97 16.26
C ASP A 243 22.38 10.47 16.17
N ASP A 244 21.95 11.14 15.09
CA ASP A 244 22.08 12.59 14.96
C ASP A 244 21.03 13.31 15.80
N PRO A 245 21.44 14.04 16.86
CA PRO A 245 20.51 14.76 17.73
C PRO A 245 19.73 15.88 17.01
N ASN A 246 20.19 16.36 15.86
CA ASN A 246 19.50 17.38 15.08
C ASN A 246 18.41 16.79 14.17
N ASN A 247 18.44 15.49 13.93
CA ASN A 247 17.49 14.76 13.08
C ASN A 247 16.71 13.68 13.84
N MET A 248 16.83 13.68 15.16
CA MET A 248 16.23 12.69 16.05
C MET A 248 14.91 13.20 16.64
N ILE A 249 13.87 12.36 16.59
CA ILE A 249 12.68 12.52 17.42
C ILE A 249 12.85 11.62 18.65
N PRO A 250 13.00 12.17 19.86
CA PRO A 250 13.19 11.36 21.05
C PRO A 250 11.98 10.43 21.30
N ILE A 251 12.27 9.16 21.52
CA ILE A 251 11.25 8.20 21.91
C ILE A 251 10.97 8.43 23.42
N THR A 252 9.78 8.86 23.73
CA THR A 252 9.31 9.02 25.12
C THR A 252 8.50 7.80 25.55
N ARG A 253 8.37 7.62 26.86
CA ARG A 253 7.47 6.59 27.38
C ARG A 253 6.04 6.92 26.94
N PRO A 254 5.26 5.95 26.40
CA PRO A 254 3.86 6.17 26.08
C PRO A 254 3.07 6.60 27.31
N ASP A 255 2.13 7.52 27.14
CA ASP A 255 1.13 7.81 28.14
C ASP A 255 0.21 6.56 28.23
N ASN A 256 0.02 6.04 29.45
CA ASN A 256 -0.81 4.86 29.71
C ASN A 256 -2.29 5.20 29.62
#